data_9e608701627fbf4c28edef407a97093a
#
_entry.id   9e608701627fbf4c28edef407a97093a
#
_cell.length_a   1.000
_cell.length_b   1.000
_cell.length_c   1.000
_cell.angle_alpha   90.00
_cell.angle_beta   90.00
_cell.angle_gamma   90.00
#
_symmetry.space_group_name_H-M   'P 1'
#
loop_
_entity.id
_entity.type
_entity.pdbx_description
1 polymer ?
#
loop_
_entity_poly.entity_id
_entity_poly.type
_entity_poly.pdbx_seq_one_letter_code
_entity_poly.pdbx_strand_id
1 'polypeptide(L)'
;MKLAVIGMGLMGGSAALAMKRAGTIHSVYACDMSPEAISDAISMGIAEEGGSDPAEAARTADVIMVATPVMTMESIFRQIAPVMKPDAVVTDIG
;
A
#
# COMPACT_ATOMS: atom_id res chain seq x y z
N MET A 1 -0.62 9.14 10.20
CA MET A 1 -1.36 7.95 9.75
C MET A 1 -0.45 7.03 8.97
N LYS A 2 -0.73 5.76 8.99
CA LYS A 2 0.02 4.74 8.26
C LYS A 2 -0.70 4.35 6.98
N LEU A 3 0.02 4.36 5.86
CA LEU A 3 -0.48 4.00 4.55
C LEU A 3 0.06 2.63 4.13
N ALA A 4 -0.82 1.76 3.67
CA ALA A 4 -0.41 0.55 2.97
C ALA A 4 -0.69 0.76 1.48
N VAL A 5 0.32 0.58 0.65
CA VAL A 5 0.17 0.63 -0.81
C VAL A 5 0.28 -0.79 -1.33
N ILE A 6 -0.78 -1.26 -1.97
CA ILE A 6 -0.81 -2.60 -2.56
C ILE A 6 -0.67 -2.44 -4.07
N GLY A 7 0.50 -2.81 -4.56
CA GLY A 7 0.90 -2.57 -5.94
C GLY A 7 1.76 -1.32 -6.05
N MET A 8 3.08 -1.50 -6.12
CA MET A 8 4.04 -0.40 -6.08
C MET A 8 4.45 0.13 -7.46
N GLY A 9 3.67 -0.14 -8.49
CA GLY A 9 3.96 0.42 -9.81
C GLY A 9 4.11 1.95 -9.76
N LEU A 10 4.42 2.55 -10.90
CA LEU A 10 4.73 3.98 -10.99
C LEU A 10 3.70 4.86 -10.28
N MET A 11 2.41 4.58 -10.50
CA MET A 11 1.35 5.40 -9.91
C MET A 11 1.24 5.20 -8.40
N GLY A 12 1.39 3.95 -7.92
CA GLY A 12 1.34 3.66 -6.48
C GLY A 12 2.45 4.36 -5.73
N GLY A 13 3.68 4.27 -6.25
CA GLY A 13 4.83 4.93 -5.66
C GLY A 13 4.72 6.44 -5.65
N SER A 14 4.26 7.02 -6.75
CA SER A 14 4.10 8.48 -6.86
C SER A 14 3.04 9.00 -5.90
N ALA A 15 1.91 8.30 -5.79
CA ALA A 15 0.84 8.69 -4.88
C ALA A 15 1.29 8.61 -3.41
N ALA A 16 2.00 7.54 -3.04
CA ALA A 16 2.51 7.37 -1.69
C ALA A 16 3.48 8.50 -1.32
N LEU A 17 4.39 8.83 -2.22
CA LEU A 17 5.35 9.90 -1.99
C LEU A 17 4.66 11.26 -1.84
N ALA A 18 3.68 11.54 -2.67
CA ALA A 18 2.92 12.79 -2.59
C ALA A 18 2.19 12.91 -1.24
N MET A 19 1.55 11.85 -0.78
CA MET A 19 0.85 11.84 0.50
C MET A 19 1.81 12.03 1.68
N LYS A 20 2.98 11.42 1.58
CA LYS A 20 4.02 11.55 2.61
C LYS A 20 4.55 12.97 2.66
N ARG A 21 4.79 13.60 1.51
CA ARG A 21 5.25 15.00 1.43
C ARG A 21 4.20 15.99 1.93
N ALA A 22 2.93 15.66 1.76
CA ALA A 22 1.84 16.49 2.28
C ALA A 22 1.72 16.43 3.81
N GLY A 23 2.44 15.53 4.46
CA GLY A 23 2.47 15.44 5.92
C GLY A 23 1.32 14.63 6.54
N THR A 24 0.40 14.14 5.73
CA THR A 24 -0.73 13.34 6.20
C THR A 24 -0.30 11.94 6.60
N ILE A 25 0.64 11.38 5.85
CA ILE A 25 1.13 10.01 6.04
C ILE A 25 2.54 10.07 6.63
N HIS A 26 2.75 9.34 7.73
CA HIS A 26 4.03 9.27 8.43
C HIS A 26 4.85 8.05 8.06
N SER A 27 4.20 6.94 7.75
CA SER A 27 4.88 5.72 7.34
C SER A 27 4.10 5.02 6.25
N VAL A 28 4.83 4.30 5.40
CA VAL A 28 4.28 3.58 4.24
C VAL A 28 4.76 2.14 4.28
N TYR A 29 3.82 1.22 4.10
CA TYR A 29 4.11 -0.20 3.87
C TYR A 29 3.92 -0.47 2.38
N ALA A 30 4.98 -0.92 1.72
CA ALA A 30 4.95 -1.25 0.29
C ALA A 30 4.63 -2.73 0.11
N CYS A 31 3.49 -3.04 -0.48
CA CYS A 31 3.10 -4.41 -0.78
C CYS A 31 3.14 -4.63 -2.29
N ASP A 32 3.92 -5.61 -2.72
CA ASP A 32 4.03 -5.95 -4.14
C ASP A 32 4.51 -7.39 -4.28
N MET A 33 4.16 -8.02 -5.37
CA MET A 33 4.65 -9.38 -5.68
C MET A 33 6.11 -9.35 -6.11
N SER A 34 6.64 -8.21 -6.52
CA SER A 34 8.02 -8.04 -6.94
C SER A 34 8.90 -7.60 -5.77
N PRO A 35 9.86 -8.42 -5.32
CA PRO A 35 10.81 -7.99 -4.29
C PRO A 35 11.62 -6.77 -4.70
N GLU A 36 11.88 -6.61 -5.99
CA GLU A 36 12.62 -5.45 -6.50
C GLU A 36 11.84 -4.17 -6.34
N ALA A 37 10.53 -4.20 -6.61
CA ALA A 37 9.68 -3.03 -6.43
C ALA A 37 9.65 -2.58 -4.96
N ILE A 38 9.60 -3.55 -4.04
CA ILE A 38 9.62 -3.26 -2.60
C ILE A 38 10.98 -2.66 -2.21
N SER A 39 12.07 -3.27 -2.65
CA SER A 39 13.41 -2.80 -2.36
C SER A 39 13.64 -1.39 -2.89
N ASP A 40 13.18 -1.11 -4.10
CA ASP A 40 13.30 0.22 -4.69
C ASP A 40 12.50 1.25 -3.90
N ALA A 41 11.29 0.92 -3.48
CA ALA A 41 10.46 1.83 -2.69
C ALA A 41 11.15 2.19 -1.36
N ILE A 42 11.78 1.23 -0.71
CA ILE A 42 12.49 1.45 0.54
C ILE A 42 13.75 2.28 0.29
N SER A 43 14.51 1.94 -0.74
CA SER A 43 15.74 2.68 -1.10
C SER A 43 15.48 4.14 -1.45
N MET A 44 14.36 4.41 -2.10
CA MET A 44 13.98 5.76 -2.50
C MET A 44 13.31 6.56 -1.38
N GLY A 45 13.16 5.99 -0.20
CA GLY A 45 12.53 6.67 0.91
C GLY A 45 11.01 6.77 0.81
N ILE A 46 10.38 6.03 -0.11
CA ILE A 46 8.94 6.02 -0.26
C ILE A 46 8.28 5.20 0.85
N ALA A 47 8.88 4.06 1.19
CA ALA A 47 8.34 3.15 2.20
C ALA A 47 9.38 2.85 3.27
N GLU A 48 8.92 2.61 4.49
CA GLU A 48 9.75 2.19 5.63
C GLU A 48 9.81 0.68 5.75
N GLU A 49 8.80 -0.02 5.26
CA GLU A 49 8.75 -1.48 5.31
C GLU A 49 7.98 -2.02 4.10
N GLY A 50 8.06 -3.32 3.88
CA GLY A 50 7.37 -3.92 2.76
C GLY A 50 7.30 -5.43 2.82
N GLY A 51 6.47 -6.00 1.99
CA GLY A 51 6.28 -7.43 1.86
C GLY A 51 5.32 -7.76 0.74
N SER A 52 5.07 -9.05 0.53
CA SER A 52 4.22 -9.52 -0.55
C SER A 52 2.81 -9.93 -0.13
N ASP A 53 2.48 -9.86 1.16
CA ASP A 53 1.19 -10.29 1.67
C ASP A 53 0.27 -9.08 1.90
N PRO A 54 -0.80 -8.93 1.10
CA PRO A 54 -1.75 -7.83 1.29
C PRO A 54 -2.40 -7.79 2.68
N ALA A 55 -2.68 -8.95 3.25
CA ALA A 55 -3.29 -9.02 4.59
C ALA A 55 -2.35 -8.43 5.64
N GLU A 56 -1.07 -8.73 5.56
CA GLU A 56 -0.08 -8.19 6.48
C GLU A 56 0.04 -6.68 6.32
N ALA A 57 0.05 -6.19 5.08
CA ALA A 57 0.12 -4.76 4.80
C ALA A 57 -1.08 -4.00 5.37
N ALA A 58 -2.26 -4.59 5.27
CA ALA A 58 -3.50 -3.93 5.68
C ALA A 58 -3.74 -3.94 7.19
N ARG A 59 -3.11 -4.86 7.91
CA ARG A 59 -3.42 -5.13 9.31
C ARG A 59 -3.29 -3.90 10.23
N THR A 60 -2.29 -3.07 9.99
CA THR A 60 -2.02 -1.90 10.84
C THR A 60 -2.24 -0.57 10.11
N ALA A 61 -2.73 -0.61 8.89
CA ALA A 61 -2.88 0.60 8.08
C ALA A 61 -4.11 1.40 8.43
N ASP A 62 -3.99 2.70 8.41
CA ASP A 62 -5.11 3.62 8.52
C ASP A 62 -5.74 3.91 7.15
N VAL A 63 -4.90 3.92 6.12
CA VAL A 63 -5.31 4.09 4.74
C VAL A 63 -4.71 2.97 3.90
N ILE A 64 -5.51 2.34 3.07
CA ILE A 64 -5.08 1.28 2.18
C ILE A 64 -5.34 1.71 0.75
N MET A 65 -4.28 1.85 -0.03
CA MET A 65 -4.37 2.24 -1.42
C MET A 65 -4.12 1.02 -2.30
N VAL A 66 -5.10 0.64 -3.11
CA VAL A 66 -5.00 -0.50 -4.01
C VAL A 66 -4.69 0.00 -5.41
N ALA A 67 -3.51 -0.31 -5.90
CA ALA A 67 -3.00 0.16 -7.19
C ALA A 67 -2.68 -1.01 -8.13
N THR A 68 -3.38 -2.13 -7.96
CA THR A 68 -3.21 -3.31 -8.80
C THR A 68 -4.18 -3.25 -10.00
N PRO A 69 -3.95 -4.07 -11.03
CA PRO A 69 -4.91 -4.17 -12.14
C PRO A 69 -6.31 -4.52 -11.64
N VAL A 70 -7.33 -4.02 -12.33
CA VAL A 70 -8.74 -4.23 -11.94
C VAL A 70 -9.06 -5.69 -11.72
N MET A 71 -8.50 -6.58 -12.53
CA MET A 71 -8.78 -8.02 -12.45
C MET A 71 -8.30 -8.65 -11.13
N THR A 72 -7.36 -8.03 -10.44
CA THR A 72 -6.83 -8.56 -9.18
C THR A 72 -7.42 -7.87 -7.95
N MET A 73 -8.13 -6.78 -8.12
CA MET A 73 -8.65 -5.98 -7.00
C MET A 73 -9.61 -6.78 -6.11
N GLU A 74 -10.49 -7.58 -6.70
CA GLU A 74 -11.43 -8.38 -5.91
C GLU A 74 -10.71 -9.35 -4.98
N SER A 75 -9.67 -10.01 -5.48
CA SER A 75 -8.86 -10.92 -4.67
C SER A 75 -8.17 -10.16 -3.54
N ILE A 76 -7.64 -8.97 -3.82
CA ILE A 76 -7.01 -8.14 -2.81
C ILE A 76 -8.01 -7.75 -1.72
N PHE A 77 -9.19 -7.28 -2.10
CA PHE A 77 -10.21 -6.90 -1.13
C PHE A 77 -10.62 -8.07 -0.24
N ARG A 78 -10.70 -9.28 -0.79
CA ARG A 78 -11.01 -10.48 0.00
C ARG A 78 -9.92 -10.78 1.03
N GLN A 79 -8.67 -10.47 0.72
CA GLN A 79 -7.56 -10.72 1.62
C GLN A 79 -7.45 -9.67 2.73
N ILE A 80 -7.78 -8.42 2.44
CA ILE A 80 -7.61 -7.33 3.41
C ILE A 80 -8.83 -7.12 4.31
N ALA A 81 -10.03 -7.37 3.81
CA ALA A 81 -11.26 -7.10 4.55
C ALA A 81 -11.31 -7.75 5.94
N PRO A 82 -10.92 -9.03 6.11
CA PRO A 82 -10.99 -9.67 7.42
C PRO A 82 -10.00 -9.11 8.45
N VAL A 83 -8.94 -8.44 8.01
CA VAL A 83 -7.85 -8.04 8.90
C VAL A 83 -7.67 -6.53 9.03
N MET A 84 -8.27 -5.74 8.14
CA MET A 84 -8.14 -4.29 8.19
C MET A 84 -8.84 -3.71 9.42
N LYS A 85 -8.34 -2.58 9.89
CA LYS A 85 -8.94 -1.88 11.03
C LYS A 85 -10.36 -1.41 10.67
N PRO A 86 -11.30 -1.39 11.64
CA PRO A 86 -12.69 -0.99 11.36
C PRO A 86 -12.84 0.40 10.77
N ASP A 87 -11.93 1.32 11.11
CA ASP A 87 -11.97 2.70 10.65
C ASP A 87 -11.00 2.98 9.50
N ALA A 88 -10.37 1.95 8.95
CA ALA A 88 -9.45 2.11 7.83
C ALA A 88 -10.20 2.56 6.57
N VAL A 89 -9.56 3.43 5.81
CA VAL A 89 -10.08 3.91 4.53
C VAL A 89 -9.40 3.15 3.41
N VAL A 90 -10.19 2.59 2.50
CA VAL A 90 -9.67 1.88 1.32
C VAL A 90 -9.97 2.73 0.10
N THR A 91 -8.95 2.97 -0.71
CA THR A 91 -9.10 3.69 -1.97
C THR A 91 -8.39 2.93 -3.09
N ASP A 92 -8.79 3.16 -4.32
CA ASP A 92 -8.12 2.58 -5.47
C ASP A 92 -7.67 3.69 -6.42
N ILE A 93 -6.63 3.38 -7.20
CA ILE A 93 -6.10 4.27 -8.24
C ILE A 93 -5.89 3.49 -9.54
N GLY A 94 -6.57 2.37 -9.64
CA GLY A 94 -6.49 1.49 -10.80
C GLY A 94 -7.15 2.01 -12.06
#